data_3c1bee294f2136e152cbd83630f6b1d1
#
_entry.id   3c1bee294f2136e152cbd83630f6b1d1
#
_cell.length_a   1.000
_cell.length_b   1.000
_cell.length_c   1.000
_cell.angle_alpha   90.00
_cell.angle_beta   90.00
_cell.angle_gamma   90.00
#
_symmetry.space_group_name_H-M   'P 1'
#
loop_
_entity.id
_entity.type
_entity.pdbx_description
1 polymer ?
#
loop_
_entity_poly.entity_id
_entity_poly.type
_entity_poly.pdbx_seq_one_letter_code
_entity_poly.pdbx_strand_id
1 'polypeptide(L)'
;LRTDVPVNSTVPAVEPEEAHAIARTAGCRTAKVKVAERGQSLVEDAARIEAVRDALGSGGKIRIDANGAWSVAEALHAINQLTQFDLEYAEQPCATVEELADLRRRLARAGLNMPIAADESIRRAEDPYQVAVQEAADIAVLKVQPLGGVRACLQIAERIGLPVVVSSALETSIGIRAGLALAAALPELPYACGLNTVALLTADLVTEPLLAVDGVIRLRDLVVEESAIEQYQADQQVHQFWQARLVQTRELAGG
;
A
#
# COMPACT_ATOMS: atom_id res chain seq x y z
N LEU A 1 -22.89 2.84 2.23
CA LEU A 1 -21.54 3.17 1.74
C LEU A 1 -20.91 4.21 2.67
N ARG A 2 -19.67 3.99 3.09
CA ARG A 2 -18.92 4.99 3.86
C ARG A 2 -18.46 6.11 2.94
N THR A 3 -18.42 7.32 3.45
CA THR A 3 -17.95 8.51 2.73
C THR A 3 -16.55 8.93 3.15
N ASP A 4 -16.17 8.57 4.37
CA ASP A 4 -14.91 8.94 4.97
C ASP A 4 -14.03 7.68 5.09
N VAL A 5 -12.84 7.73 4.50
CA VAL A 5 -11.90 6.60 4.44
C VAL A 5 -10.66 6.95 5.24
N PRO A 6 -10.37 6.23 6.34
CA PRO A 6 -9.14 6.41 7.07
C PRO A 6 -7.93 6.00 6.23
N VAL A 7 -6.86 6.80 6.27
CA VAL A 7 -5.66 6.56 5.47
C VAL A 7 -4.39 6.63 6.31
N ASN A 8 -3.33 5.98 5.81
CA ASN A 8 -2.00 6.08 6.40
C ASN A 8 -1.11 7.06 5.62
N SER A 9 -0.14 7.63 6.30
CA SER A 9 1.00 8.27 5.66
C SER A 9 1.97 7.21 5.13
N THR A 10 2.68 7.55 4.05
CA THR A 10 3.80 6.74 3.54
C THR A 10 5.10 7.43 3.89
N VAL A 11 5.98 6.72 4.58
CA VAL A 11 7.32 7.19 4.96
C VAL A 11 8.32 6.45 4.08
N PRO A 12 8.97 7.14 3.13
CA PRO A 12 10.02 6.55 2.30
C PRO A 12 11.25 6.15 3.11
N ALA A 13 12.23 5.57 2.45
CA ALA A 13 13.52 5.20 3.03
C ALA A 13 14.44 6.45 3.18
N VAL A 14 14.04 7.37 4.02
CA VAL A 14 14.71 8.64 4.36
C VAL A 14 15.37 8.56 5.73
N GLU A 15 16.15 9.59 6.07
CA GLU A 15 16.77 9.71 7.39
C GLU A 15 15.73 9.83 8.52
N PRO A 16 16.04 9.42 9.76
CA PRO A 16 15.11 9.40 10.88
C PRO A 16 14.41 10.74 11.16
N GLU A 17 15.12 11.85 11.07
CA GLU A 17 14.58 13.19 11.30
C GLU A 17 13.52 13.57 10.26
N GLU A 18 13.75 13.22 9.01
CA GLU A 18 12.79 13.44 7.92
C GLU A 18 11.59 12.50 8.08
N ALA A 19 11.80 11.24 8.43
CA ALA A 19 10.74 10.28 8.72
C ALA A 19 9.83 10.74 9.84
N HIS A 20 10.40 11.27 10.94
CA HIS A 20 9.66 11.90 12.04
C HIS A 20 8.81 13.07 11.53
N ALA A 21 9.42 13.98 10.75
CA ALA A 21 8.71 15.14 10.21
C ALA A 21 7.54 14.75 9.31
N ILE A 22 7.72 13.77 8.41
CA ILE A 22 6.68 13.23 7.53
C ILE A 22 5.53 12.65 8.37
N ALA A 23 5.83 11.78 9.33
CA ALA A 23 4.81 11.15 10.17
C ALA A 23 4.00 12.17 10.97
N ARG A 24 4.67 13.20 11.51
CA ARG A 24 4.05 14.24 12.32
C ARG A 24 3.19 15.20 11.50
N THR A 25 3.63 15.58 10.31
CA THR A 25 2.94 16.58 9.47
C THR A 25 1.80 16.00 8.64
N ALA A 26 1.83 14.68 8.37
CA ALA A 26 0.79 14.01 7.57
C ALA A 26 -0.59 13.97 8.25
N GLY A 27 -0.70 14.24 9.55
CA GLY A 27 -1.96 14.21 10.28
C GLY A 27 -2.63 12.82 10.36
N CYS A 28 -1.93 11.76 9.94
CA CYS A 28 -2.42 10.39 9.96
C CYS A 28 -2.07 9.70 11.29
N ARG A 29 -2.98 8.85 11.79
CA ARG A 29 -2.72 8.03 12.99
C ARG A 29 -1.98 6.74 12.66
N THR A 30 -1.82 6.43 11.40
CA THR A 30 -1.11 5.24 10.89
C THR A 30 -0.04 5.68 9.91
N ALA A 31 1.16 5.12 10.03
CA ALA A 31 2.25 5.30 9.07
C ALA A 31 2.69 3.95 8.51
N LYS A 32 2.94 3.89 7.21
CA LYS A 32 3.60 2.78 6.53
C LYS A 32 5.03 3.18 6.18
N VAL A 33 6.01 2.50 6.78
CA VAL A 33 7.44 2.79 6.67
C VAL A 33 8.07 1.83 5.68
N LYS A 34 8.75 2.38 4.67
CA LYS A 34 9.55 1.58 3.75
C LYS A 34 10.81 1.08 4.44
N VAL A 35 11.08 -0.22 4.29
CA VAL A 35 12.23 -0.92 4.86
C VAL A 35 12.90 -1.79 3.79
N ALA A 36 14.10 -2.29 4.07
CA ALA A 36 14.86 -3.16 3.17
C ALA A 36 15.22 -2.51 1.84
N GLU A 37 15.32 -1.19 1.78
CA GLU A 37 15.77 -0.50 0.59
C GLU A 37 17.25 -0.83 0.30
N ARG A 38 17.54 -0.92 -1.01
CA ARG A 38 18.88 -1.30 -1.45
C ARG A 38 19.96 -0.37 -0.91
N GLY A 39 20.93 -0.92 -0.21
CA GLY A 39 22.04 -0.18 0.39
C GLY A 39 21.78 0.32 1.81
N GLN A 40 20.59 0.06 2.37
CA GLN A 40 20.27 0.36 3.76
C GLN A 40 20.34 -0.90 4.63
N SER A 41 20.65 -0.70 5.89
CA SER A 41 20.76 -1.74 6.90
C SER A 41 19.52 -1.81 7.78
N LEU A 42 19.32 -2.94 8.46
CA LEU A 42 18.26 -3.08 9.46
C LEU A 42 18.39 -2.08 10.63
N VAL A 43 19.60 -1.60 10.92
CA VAL A 43 19.82 -0.57 11.96
C VAL A 43 19.24 0.76 11.51
N GLU A 44 19.41 1.13 10.24
CA GLU A 44 18.82 2.35 9.68
C GLU A 44 17.30 2.25 9.61
N ASP A 45 16.76 1.08 9.21
CA ASP A 45 15.33 0.81 9.22
C ASP A 45 14.75 0.95 10.64
N ALA A 46 15.41 0.38 11.65
CA ALA A 46 15.00 0.48 13.04
C ALA A 46 15.01 1.92 13.56
N ALA A 47 16.05 2.69 13.27
CA ALA A 47 16.13 4.10 13.65
C ALA A 47 15.00 4.94 13.01
N ARG A 48 14.68 4.67 11.74
CA ARG A 48 13.56 5.29 11.03
C ARG A 48 12.22 4.96 11.69
N ILE A 49 11.99 3.69 12.01
CA ILE A 49 10.75 3.24 12.67
C ILE A 49 10.64 3.84 14.08
N GLU A 50 11.74 3.93 14.83
CA GLU A 50 11.79 4.57 16.14
C GLU A 50 11.37 6.05 16.05
N ALA A 51 11.92 6.78 15.08
CA ALA A 51 11.56 8.18 14.85
C ALA A 51 10.07 8.35 14.48
N VAL A 52 9.51 7.44 13.69
CA VAL A 52 8.07 7.42 13.36
C VAL A 52 7.23 7.09 14.61
N ARG A 53 7.69 6.16 15.46
CA ARG A 53 7.02 5.83 16.73
C ARG A 53 6.98 7.04 17.65
N ASP A 54 8.09 7.78 17.77
CA ASP A 54 8.14 9.01 18.55
C ASP A 54 7.16 10.06 18.02
N ALA A 55 7.11 10.25 16.70
CA ALA A 55 6.20 11.21 16.07
C ALA A 55 4.72 10.89 16.28
N LEU A 56 4.33 9.61 16.24
CA LEU A 56 2.94 9.14 16.35
C LEU A 56 2.51 8.91 17.81
N GLY A 57 3.47 8.74 18.72
CA GLY A 57 3.21 8.32 20.09
C GLY A 57 2.70 6.87 20.21
N SER A 58 2.40 6.42 21.43
CA SER A 58 1.99 5.03 21.72
C SER A 58 0.63 4.64 21.13
N GLY A 59 -0.23 5.62 20.83
CA GLY A 59 -1.55 5.35 20.20
C GLY A 59 -1.53 5.25 18.68
N GLY A 60 -0.39 5.58 18.04
CA GLY A 60 -0.24 5.49 16.60
C GLY A 60 0.00 4.06 16.12
N LYS A 61 -0.32 3.77 14.87
CA LYS A 61 -0.09 2.49 14.22
C LYS A 61 1.05 2.58 13.23
N ILE A 62 1.95 1.60 13.24
CA ILE A 62 3.08 1.54 12.30
C ILE A 62 3.00 0.22 11.54
N ARG A 63 3.24 0.29 10.25
CA ARG A 63 3.39 -0.84 9.33
C ARG A 63 4.73 -0.73 8.65
N ILE A 64 5.33 -1.86 8.33
CA ILE A 64 6.53 -1.89 7.51
C ILE A 64 6.19 -2.49 6.14
N ASP A 65 6.89 -2.05 5.10
CA ASP A 65 6.73 -2.55 3.74
C ASP A 65 8.11 -2.78 3.13
N ALA A 66 8.43 -4.06 2.93
CA ALA A 66 9.72 -4.51 2.40
C ALA A 66 9.70 -4.77 0.88
N ASN A 67 8.53 -4.66 0.22
CA ASN A 67 8.34 -4.89 -1.22
C ASN A 67 9.00 -6.19 -1.75
N GLY A 68 9.03 -7.24 -0.91
CA GLY A 68 9.58 -8.55 -1.26
C GLY A 68 11.10 -8.64 -1.23
N ALA A 69 11.78 -7.73 -0.56
CA ALA A 69 13.23 -7.63 -0.62
C ALA A 69 13.97 -8.64 0.25
N TRP A 70 13.35 -9.17 1.30
CA TRP A 70 13.99 -10.11 2.22
C TRP A 70 13.84 -11.57 1.78
N SER A 71 14.87 -12.37 2.01
CA SER A 71 14.72 -13.81 2.14
C SER A 71 13.94 -14.16 3.42
N VAL A 72 13.45 -15.40 3.53
CA VAL A 72 12.72 -15.84 4.73
C VAL A 72 13.56 -15.71 6.02
N ALA A 73 14.86 -15.95 5.95
CA ALA A 73 15.74 -15.84 7.10
C ALA A 73 15.97 -14.38 7.52
N GLU A 74 16.16 -13.48 6.56
CA GLU A 74 16.29 -12.04 6.80
C GLU A 74 14.99 -11.46 7.34
N ALA A 75 13.83 -11.82 6.76
CA ALA A 75 12.52 -11.39 7.21
C ALA A 75 12.25 -11.80 8.67
N LEU A 76 12.54 -13.08 9.02
CA LEU A 76 12.39 -13.58 10.39
C LEU A 76 13.28 -12.80 11.36
N HIS A 77 14.54 -12.55 10.98
CA HIS A 77 15.49 -11.79 11.80
C HIS A 77 15.03 -10.33 11.95
N ALA A 78 14.68 -9.67 10.86
CA ALA A 78 14.22 -8.26 10.88
C ALA A 78 12.95 -8.10 11.72
N ILE A 79 11.92 -8.92 11.48
CA ILE A 79 10.67 -8.87 12.24
C ILE A 79 10.93 -9.07 13.73
N ASN A 80 11.77 -10.04 14.11
CA ASN A 80 12.11 -10.27 15.51
C ASN A 80 12.75 -9.04 16.18
N GLN A 81 13.62 -8.32 15.47
CA GLN A 81 14.23 -7.08 15.98
C GLN A 81 13.24 -5.92 16.04
N LEU A 82 12.30 -5.85 15.08
CA LEU A 82 11.38 -4.73 14.93
C LEU A 82 10.10 -4.87 15.76
N THR A 83 9.81 -6.03 16.36
CA THR A 83 8.63 -6.24 17.23
C THR A 83 8.56 -5.28 18.41
N GLN A 84 9.71 -4.77 18.89
CA GLN A 84 9.77 -3.79 19.97
C GLN A 84 9.02 -2.47 19.65
N PHE A 85 8.77 -2.20 18.38
CA PHE A 85 8.08 -0.98 17.94
C PHE A 85 6.55 -1.13 17.83
N ASP A 86 5.95 -2.23 18.27
CA ASP A 86 4.50 -2.49 18.23
C ASP A 86 3.92 -2.29 16.81
N LEU A 87 4.42 -3.06 15.85
CA LEU A 87 4.01 -2.98 14.46
C LEU A 87 2.62 -3.62 14.26
N GLU A 88 1.78 -2.99 13.43
CA GLU A 88 0.45 -3.49 13.10
C GLU A 88 0.51 -4.69 12.15
N TYR A 89 1.41 -4.65 11.15
CA TYR A 89 1.73 -5.76 10.26
C TYR A 89 3.01 -5.50 9.44
N ALA A 90 3.53 -6.55 8.80
CA ALA A 90 4.59 -6.48 7.80
C ALA A 90 4.01 -6.75 6.40
N GLU A 91 4.12 -5.78 5.47
CA GLU A 91 3.66 -5.89 4.09
C GLU A 91 4.77 -6.48 3.22
N GLN A 92 4.43 -7.52 2.47
CA GLN A 92 5.25 -8.22 1.49
C GLN A 92 6.74 -8.36 1.93
N PRO A 93 7.02 -9.04 3.05
CA PRO A 93 8.39 -9.19 3.52
C PRO A 93 9.27 -10.01 2.55
N CYS A 94 8.70 -11.05 1.92
CA CYS A 94 9.39 -11.92 0.97
C CYS A 94 8.78 -11.84 -0.44
N ALA A 95 9.51 -12.29 -1.46
CA ALA A 95 9.13 -12.10 -2.86
C ALA A 95 8.00 -13.01 -3.33
N THR A 96 7.93 -14.26 -2.85
CA THR A 96 6.99 -15.27 -3.36
C THR A 96 5.95 -15.68 -2.33
N VAL A 97 4.85 -16.29 -2.80
CA VAL A 97 3.78 -16.82 -1.94
C VAL A 97 4.32 -17.94 -1.04
N GLU A 98 5.18 -18.80 -1.57
CA GLU A 98 5.80 -19.91 -0.86
C GLU A 98 6.70 -19.41 0.29
N GLU A 99 7.47 -18.36 0.03
CA GLU A 99 8.33 -17.73 1.04
C GLU A 99 7.50 -17.06 2.14
N LEU A 100 6.42 -16.35 1.78
CA LEU A 100 5.50 -15.78 2.77
C LEU A 100 4.86 -16.87 3.64
N ALA A 101 4.41 -17.97 3.04
CA ALA A 101 3.86 -19.12 3.78
C ALA A 101 4.92 -19.77 4.71
N ASP A 102 6.17 -19.90 4.26
CA ASP A 102 7.26 -20.41 5.11
C ASP A 102 7.58 -19.45 6.25
N LEU A 103 7.66 -18.14 5.97
CA LEU A 103 7.87 -17.11 6.98
C LEU A 103 6.79 -17.16 8.07
N ARG A 104 5.49 -17.21 7.71
CA ARG A 104 4.40 -17.30 8.69
C ARG A 104 4.54 -18.51 9.60
N ARG A 105 4.87 -19.69 9.04
CA ARG A 105 5.13 -20.90 9.84
C ARG A 105 6.31 -20.72 10.80
N ARG A 106 7.37 -20.04 10.38
CA ARG A 106 8.56 -19.77 11.23
C ARG A 106 8.26 -18.74 12.31
N LEU A 107 7.52 -17.69 12.00
CA LEU A 107 7.06 -16.70 12.98
C LEU A 107 6.23 -17.37 14.08
N ALA A 108 5.26 -18.20 13.70
CA ALA A 108 4.44 -18.95 14.65
C ALA A 108 5.28 -19.87 15.57
N ARG A 109 6.26 -20.60 15.00
CA ARG A 109 7.17 -21.46 15.78
C ARG A 109 8.07 -20.66 16.72
N ALA A 110 8.45 -19.45 16.34
CA ALA A 110 9.24 -18.54 17.17
C ALA A 110 8.40 -17.80 18.22
N GLY A 111 7.08 -17.97 18.25
CA GLY A 111 6.18 -17.24 19.14
C GLY A 111 6.02 -15.75 18.79
N LEU A 112 6.35 -15.37 17.55
CA LEU A 112 6.23 -14.00 17.06
C LEU A 112 4.85 -13.80 16.41
N ASN A 113 4.03 -12.96 17.01
CA ASN A 113 2.71 -12.62 16.50
C ASN A 113 2.81 -11.37 15.60
N MET A 114 3.24 -11.57 14.35
CA MET A 114 3.34 -10.52 13.33
C MET A 114 2.43 -10.87 12.15
N PRO A 115 1.32 -10.17 11.94
CA PRO A 115 0.48 -10.35 10.75
C PRO A 115 1.27 -10.02 9.47
N ILE A 116 1.07 -10.82 8.43
CA ILE A 116 1.68 -10.62 7.12
C ILE A 116 0.62 -10.13 6.14
N ALA A 117 0.91 -9.02 5.45
CA ALA A 117 0.08 -8.50 4.39
C ALA A 117 0.71 -8.80 3.01
N ALA A 118 -0.08 -9.29 2.07
CA ALA A 118 0.36 -9.58 0.70
C ALA A 118 -0.09 -8.46 -0.25
N ASP A 119 0.85 -7.86 -0.98
CA ASP A 119 0.63 -6.88 -2.08
C ASP A 119 1.07 -7.48 -3.42
N GLU A 120 2.37 -7.60 -3.66
CA GLU A 120 2.94 -8.10 -4.91
C GLU A 120 2.46 -9.52 -5.22
N SER A 121 2.34 -10.33 -4.22
CA SER A 121 1.86 -11.72 -4.33
C SER A 121 0.37 -11.83 -4.72
N ILE A 122 -0.37 -10.72 -4.74
CA ILE A 122 -1.74 -10.64 -5.28
C ILE A 122 -1.73 -9.96 -6.64
N ARG A 123 -1.19 -8.74 -6.75
CA ARG A 123 -1.33 -7.92 -7.95
C ARG A 123 -0.45 -8.32 -9.12
N ARG A 124 0.60 -9.12 -8.90
CA ARG A 124 1.50 -9.64 -9.94
C ARG A 124 1.32 -11.14 -10.19
N ALA A 125 0.49 -11.81 -9.41
CA ALA A 125 0.27 -13.24 -9.54
C ALA A 125 -0.66 -13.55 -10.72
N GLU A 126 -0.44 -14.68 -11.39
CA GLU A 126 -1.38 -15.25 -12.34
C GLU A 126 -2.68 -15.66 -11.65
N ASP A 127 -2.58 -16.15 -10.40
CA ASP A 127 -3.72 -16.47 -9.54
C ASP A 127 -3.59 -15.72 -8.20
N PRO A 128 -4.35 -14.63 -8.01
CA PRO A 128 -4.31 -13.83 -6.77
C PRO A 128 -4.80 -14.58 -5.53
N TYR A 129 -5.45 -15.74 -5.69
CA TYR A 129 -5.99 -16.51 -4.59
C TYR A 129 -4.97 -17.44 -3.92
N GLN A 130 -3.81 -17.64 -4.51
CA GLN A 130 -2.77 -18.50 -3.96
C GLN A 130 -2.32 -18.08 -2.56
N VAL A 131 -2.37 -16.78 -2.24
CA VAL A 131 -2.03 -16.29 -0.89
C VAL A 131 -2.95 -16.85 0.20
N ALA A 132 -4.23 -17.07 -0.10
CA ALA A 132 -5.18 -17.69 0.82
C ALA A 132 -5.05 -19.22 0.79
N VAL A 133 -4.92 -19.83 -0.39
CA VAL A 133 -4.79 -21.29 -0.55
C VAL A 133 -3.57 -21.83 0.19
N GLN A 134 -2.45 -21.10 0.15
CA GLN A 134 -1.21 -21.49 0.82
C GLN A 134 -1.07 -20.92 2.23
N GLU A 135 -2.09 -20.25 2.75
CA GLU A 135 -2.05 -19.56 4.06
C GLU A 135 -0.84 -18.61 4.18
N ALA A 136 -0.52 -17.92 3.09
CA ALA A 136 0.69 -17.10 2.96
C ALA A 136 0.55 -15.71 3.59
N ALA A 137 -0.68 -15.23 3.84
CA ALA A 137 -0.94 -13.91 4.39
C ALA A 137 -2.14 -13.91 5.34
N ASP A 138 -2.20 -12.91 6.21
CA ASP A 138 -3.31 -12.61 7.11
C ASP A 138 -4.16 -11.45 6.58
N ILE A 139 -3.60 -10.64 5.67
CA ILE A 139 -4.18 -9.41 5.14
C ILE A 139 -3.94 -9.37 3.63
N ALA A 140 -4.94 -8.98 2.85
CA ALA A 140 -4.84 -8.75 1.42
C ALA A 140 -4.75 -7.24 1.11
N VAL A 141 -3.68 -6.81 0.43
CA VAL A 141 -3.55 -5.44 -0.09
C VAL A 141 -4.07 -5.41 -1.52
N LEU A 142 -5.12 -4.63 -1.77
CA LEU A 142 -5.76 -4.53 -3.08
C LEU A 142 -5.54 -3.14 -3.68
N LYS A 143 -5.13 -3.11 -4.94
CA LYS A 143 -4.92 -1.90 -5.75
C LYS A 143 -5.80 -1.95 -6.99
N VAL A 144 -6.66 -0.95 -7.15
CA VAL A 144 -7.73 -0.96 -8.17
C VAL A 144 -7.17 -1.07 -9.59
N GLN A 145 -6.12 -0.30 -9.91
CA GLN A 145 -5.59 -0.19 -11.27
C GLN A 145 -4.96 -1.51 -11.76
N PRO A 146 -4.00 -2.10 -11.04
CA PRO A 146 -3.38 -3.36 -11.51
C PRO A 146 -4.32 -4.57 -11.45
N LEU A 147 -5.37 -4.52 -10.63
CA LEU A 147 -6.32 -5.62 -10.48
C LEU A 147 -7.57 -5.51 -11.38
N GLY A 148 -7.61 -4.54 -12.29
CA GLY A 148 -8.65 -4.45 -13.32
C GLY A 148 -9.94 -3.75 -12.90
N GLY A 149 -9.91 -2.93 -11.84
CA GLY A 149 -11.01 -2.06 -11.45
C GLY A 149 -11.69 -2.44 -10.14
N VAL A 150 -12.59 -1.57 -9.69
CA VAL A 150 -13.29 -1.71 -8.39
C VAL A 150 -14.06 -3.02 -8.31
N ARG A 151 -14.78 -3.41 -9.37
CA ARG A 151 -15.59 -4.65 -9.38
C ARG A 151 -14.71 -5.89 -9.26
N ALA A 152 -13.60 -5.94 -10.00
CA ALA A 152 -12.64 -7.04 -9.91
C ALA A 152 -12.05 -7.16 -8.51
N CYS A 153 -11.67 -6.03 -7.89
CA CYS A 153 -11.18 -6.01 -6.51
C CYS A 153 -12.23 -6.50 -5.50
N LEU A 154 -13.51 -6.15 -5.65
CA LEU A 154 -14.58 -6.64 -4.78
C LEU A 154 -14.77 -8.16 -4.92
N GLN A 155 -14.69 -8.71 -6.14
CA GLN A 155 -14.74 -10.15 -6.38
C GLN A 155 -13.52 -10.87 -5.76
N ILE A 156 -12.33 -10.27 -5.86
CA ILE A 156 -11.13 -10.80 -5.20
C ILE A 156 -11.31 -10.78 -3.69
N ALA A 157 -11.75 -9.66 -3.10
CA ALA A 157 -11.95 -9.52 -1.66
C ALA A 157 -12.93 -10.56 -1.11
N GLU A 158 -14.07 -10.75 -1.78
CA GLU A 158 -15.08 -11.74 -1.40
C GLU A 158 -14.51 -13.17 -1.46
N ARG A 159 -13.80 -13.50 -2.52
CA ARG A 159 -13.29 -14.85 -2.75
C ARG A 159 -12.06 -15.18 -1.92
N ILE A 160 -11.18 -14.20 -1.66
CA ILE A 160 -9.95 -14.41 -0.87
C ILE A 160 -10.27 -14.61 0.62
N GLY A 161 -11.33 -13.98 1.12
CA GLY A 161 -11.81 -14.13 2.49
C GLY A 161 -10.89 -13.58 3.58
N LEU A 162 -9.89 -12.77 3.22
CA LEU A 162 -8.97 -12.12 4.16
C LEU A 162 -9.42 -10.67 4.42
N PRO A 163 -9.08 -10.09 5.59
CA PRO A 163 -9.19 -8.65 5.81
C PRO A 163 -8.45 -7.87 4.71
N VAL A 164 -9.07 -6.80 4.21
CA VAL A 164 -8.54 -6.04 3.06
C VAL A 164 -8.00 -4.68 3.50
N VAL A 165 -6.85 -4.32 2.95
CA VAL A 165 -6.32 -2.95 2.91
C VAL A 165 -6.38 -2.47 1.46
N VAL A 166 -7.07 -1.37 1.21
CA VAL A 166 -7.01 -0.73 -0.12
C VAL A 166 -5.80 0.17 -0.19
N SER A 167 -5.02 0.01 -1.24
CA SER A 167 -3.80 0.80 -1.47
C SER A 167 -3.78 1.38 -2.87
N SER A 168 -2.76 2.16 -3.18
CA SER A 168 -2.56 2.82 -4.47
C SER A 168 -1.27 2.36 -5.14
N ALA A 169 -1.18 2.58 -6.45
CA ALA A 169 0.04 2.42 -7.23
C ALA A 169 0.69 3.78 -7.58
N LEU A 170 0.50 4.79 -6.71
CA LEU A 170 0.98 6.17 -6.86
C LEU A 170 0.23 6.90 -7.99
N GLU A 171 -1.05 7.11 -7.78
CA GLU A 171 -1.92 7.80 -8.73
C GLU A 171 -2.24 9.24 -8.31
N THR A 172 -2.69 10.06 -9.29
CA THR A 172 -3.35 11.34 -9.05
C THR A 172 -4.70 11.14 -8.35
N SER A 173 -5.35 12.21 -7.93
CA SER A 173 -6.69 12.14 -7.32
C SER A 173 -7.72 11.39 -8.16
N ILE A 174 -7.58 11.38 -9.49
CA ILE A 174 -8.46 10.62 -10.38
C ILE A 174 -8.36 9.11 -10.08
N GLY A 175 -7.15 8.58 -9.97
CA GLY A 175 -6.94 7.17 -9.63
C GLY A 175 -7.25 6.87 -8.16
N ILE A 176 -6.88 7.76 -7.24
CA ILE A 176 -7.19 7.63 -5.81
C ILE A 176 -8.70 7.57 -5.56
N ARG A 177 -9.51 8.32 -6.32
CA ARG A 177 -10.97 8.25 -6.21
C ARG A 177 -11.51 6.84 -6.46
N ALA A 178 -10.91 6.09 -7.37
CA ALA A 178 -11.30 4.68 -7.60
C ALA A 178 -10.94 3.79 -6.40
N GLY A 179 -9.77 4.00 -5.78
CA GLY A 179 -9.38 3.34 -4.53
C GLY A 179 -10.34 3.67 -3.37
N LEU A 180 -10.73 4.95 -3.23
CA LEU A 180 -11.73 5.37 -2.23
C LEU A 180 -13.09 4.72 -2.48
N ALA A 181 -13.50 4.59 -3.75
CA ALA A 181 -14.76 3.91 -4.10
C ALA A 181 -14.73 2.42 -3.72
N LEU A 182 -13.59 1.75 -3.93
CA LEU A 182 -13.39 0.37 -3.44
C LEU A 182 -13.50 0.30 -1.92
N ALA A 183 -12.75 1.14 -1.21
CA ALA A 183 -12.76 1.18 0.26
C ALA A 183 -14.17 1.47 0.82
N ALA A 184 -14.92 2.35 0.16
CA ALA A 184 -16.29 2.68 0.52
C ALA A 184 -17.27 1.51 0.33
N ALA A 185 -17.02 0.65 -0.67
CA ALA A 185 -17.89 -0.46 -1.04
C ALA A 185 -17.60 -1.75 -0.24
N LEU A 186 -16.42 -1.88 0.37
CA LEU A 186 -16.09 -3.04 1.21
C LEU A 186 -16.98 -3.07 2.46
N PRO A 187 -17.51 -4.26 2.85
CA PRO A 187 -18.34 -4.38 4.05
C PRO A 187 -17.59 -4.01 5.32
N GLU A 188 -16.35 -4.42 5.43
CA GLU A 188 -15.46 -4.11 6.55
C GLU A 188 -14.19 -3.39 6.06
N LEU A 189 -13.68 -2.47 6.88
CA LEU A 189 -12.45 -1.74 6.62
C LEU A 189 -11.68 -1.58 7.95
N PRO A 190 -11.08 -2.68 8.45
CA PRO A 190 -10.45 -2.69 9.77
C PRO A 190 -9.14 -1.90 9.81
N TYR A 191 -8.55 -1.61 8.67
CA TYR A 191 -7.26 -0.95 8.55
C TYR A 191 -7.36 0.37 7.80
N ALA A 192 -6.51 1.34 8.15
CA ALA A 192 -6.32 2.55 7.34
C ALA A 192 -5.80 2.20 5.94
N CYS A 193 -6.26 2.90 4.91
CA CYS A 193 -5.93 2.64 3.52
C CYS A 193 -4.64 3.36 3.06
N GLY A 194 -3.87 2.73 2.17
CA GLY A 194 -2.68 3.33 1.56
C GLY A 194 -3.04 4.27 0.39
N LEU A 195 -3.96 5.22 0.61
CA LEU A 195 -4.51 6.08 -0.44
C LEU A 195 -4.06 7.55 -0.34
N ASN A 196 -3.23 7.91 0.64
CA ASN A 196 -2.73 9.29 0.78
C ASN A 196 -1.47 9.56 -0.05
N THR A 197 -1.30 8.90 -1.19
CA THR A 197 -0.10 9.05 -2.03
C THR A 197 -0.15 10.25 -2.96
N VAL A 198 -1.28 10.92 -3.12
CA VAL A 198 -1.36 12.25 -3.78
C VAL A 198 -0.42 13.25 -3.09
N ALA A 199 -0.27 13.16 -1.77
CA ALA A 199 0.65 14.00 -1.00
C ALA A 199 2.14 13.86 -1.41
N LEU A 200 2.50 12.82 -2.17
CA LEU A 200 3.86 12.61 -2.69
C LEU A 200 4.06 13.22 -4.09
N LEU A 201 2.99 13.71 -4.72
CA LEU A 201 3.04 14.32 -6.04
C LEU A 201 3.24 15.84 -5.90
N THR A 202 3.99 16.42 -6.82
CA THR A 202 4.20 17.88 -6.87
C THR A 202 3.03 18.63 -7.51
N ALA A 203 2.13 17.91 -8.18
CA ALA A 203 0.94 18.45 -8.83
C ALA A 203 -0.14 17.39 -8.98
N ASP A 204 -1.37 17.81 -9.23
CA ASP A 204 -2.52 16.95 -9.50
C ASP A 204 -3.29 17.46 -10.72
N LEU A 205 -4.27 16.68 -11.19
CA LEU A 205 -5.07 16.96 -12.38
C LEU A 205 -6.47 17.50 -12.03
N VAL A 206 -6.70 17.87 -10.77
CA VAL A 206 -8.00 18.33 -10.27
C VAL A 206 -7.84 19.65 -9.51
N THR A 207 -8.88 20.47 -9.49
CA THR A 207 -8.87 21.76 -8.80
C THR A 207 -8.65 21.64 -7.29
N GLU A 208 -9.16 20.56 -6.71
CA GLU A 208 -9.03 20.26 -5.28
C GLU A 208 -8.50 18.82 -5.11
N PRO A 209 -7.20 18.62 -4.86
CA PRO A 209 -6.63 17.30 -4.64
C PRO A 209 -7.27 16.51 -3.48
N LEU A 210 -7.32 15.19 -3.61
CA LEU A 210 -7.78 14.28 -2.56
C LEU A 210 -6.68 14.05 -1.51
N LEU A 211 -6.41 15.06 -0.71
CA LEU A 211 -5.46 15.01 0.40
C LEU A 211 -6.18 14.60 1.70
N ALA A 212 -5.45 13.94 2.58
CA ALA A 212 -5.96 13.59 3.89
C ALA A 212 -6.11 14.84 4.77
N VAL A 213 -7.24 14.92 5.48
CA VAL A 213 -7.48 15.85 6.57
C VAL A 213 -7.72 15.02 7.82
N ASP A 214 -6.92 15.22 8.86
CA ASP A 214 -6.96 14.46 10.11
C ASP A 214 -6.94 12.92 9.89
N GLY A 215 -6.12 12.47 8.92
CA GLY A 215 -5.96 11.07 8.58
C GLY A 215 -7.13 10.43 7.82
N VAL A 216 -8.01 11.23 7.26
CA VAL A 216 -9.19 10.78 6.51
C VAL A 216 -9.24 11.45 5.14
N ILE A 217 -9.57 10.69 4.10
CA ILE A 217 -9.93 11.25 2.80
C ILE A 217 -11.43 11.02 2.57
N ARG A 218 -12.15 12.10 2.21
CA ARG A 218 -13.56 12.03 1.89
C ARG A 218 -13.77 11.66 0.42
N LEU A 219 -14.56 10.61 0.16
CA LEU A 219 -15.03 10.27 -1.17
C LEU A 219 -15.98 11.36 -1.68
N ARG A 220 -15.61 12.02 -2.76
CA ARG A 220 -16.38 13.10 -3.40
C ARG A 220 -16.18 13.09 -4.91
N ASP A 221 -17.00 13.83 -5.61
CA ASP A 221 -16.80 14.08 -7.03
C ASP A 221 -15.60 15.02 -7.24
N LEU A 222 -14.96 14.86 -8.39
CA LEU A 222 -13.78 15.62 -8.77
C LEU A 222 -14.10 16.53 -9.95
N VAL A 223 -13.52 17.71 -9.92
CA VAL A 223 -13.50 18.62 -11.07
C VAL A 223 -12.10 18.54 -11.68
N VAL A 224 -12.03 18.01 -12.88
CA VAL A 224 -10.77 17.87 -13.63
C VAL A 224 -10.39 19.23 -14.20
N GLU A 225 -9.13 19.60 -14.09
CA GLU A 225 -8.59 20.85 -14.60
C GLU A 225 -7.93 20.63 -15.97
N GLU A 226 -8.56 21.14 -17.03
CA GLU A 226 -8.09 20.95 -18.40
C GLU A 226 -6.68 21.52 -18.62
N SER A 227 -6.38 22.68 -18.03
CA SER A 227 -5.06 23.29 -18.08
C SER A 227 -3.96 22.42 -17.45
N ALA A 228 -4.28 21.69 -16.38
CA ALA A 228 -3.35 20.77 -15.74
C ALA A 228 -3.10 19.54 -16.62
N ILE A 229 -4.13 19.03 -17.31
CA ILE A 229 -3.95 17.94 -18.29
C ILE A 229 -3.00 18.36 -19.41
N GLU A 230 -3.18 19.57 -19.96
CA GLU A 230 -2.29 20.10 -21.00
C GLU A 230 -0.87 20.30 -20.51
N GLN A 231 -0.70 20.86 -19.31
CA GLN A 231 0.61 21.14 -18.71
C GLN A 231 1.40 19.87 -18.39
N TYR A 232 0.74 18.81 -17.90
CA TYR A 232 1.35 17.56 -17.46
C TYR A 232 1.18 16.42 -18.46
N GLN A 233 0.86 16.75 -19.69
CA GLN A 233 0.73 15.76 -20.76
C GLN A 233 2.05 15.01 -20.93
N ALA A 234 1.97 13.68 -21.01
CA ALA A 234 3.11 12.84 -21.30
C ALA A 234 3.71 13.15 -22.68
N ASP A 235 5.01 12.98 -22.80
CA ASP A 235 5.67 13.08 -24.09
C ASP A 235 5.10 12.07 -25.11
N GLN A 236 5.39 12.29 -26.39
CA GLN A 236 4.84 11.49 -27.47
C GLN A 236 5.22 10.00 -27.38
N GLN A 237 6.42 9.69 -26.87
CA GLN A 237 6.91 8.30 -26.76
C GLN A 237 6.12 7.57 -25.67
N VAL A 238 5.94 8.18 -24.50
CA VAL A 238 5.15 7.63 -23.39
C VAL A 238 3.69 7.49 -23.81
N HIS A 239 3.14 8.48 -24.50
CA HIS A 239 1.77 8.43 -25.01
C HIS A 239 1.56 7.25 -25.97
N GLN A 240 2.46 7.06 -26.96
CA GLN A 240 2.39 5.94 -27.90
C GLN A 240 2.52 4.58 -27.20
N PHE A 241 3.43 4.47 -26.22
CA PHE A 241 3.56 3.26 -25.42
C PHE A 241 2.25 2.86 -24.73
N TRP A 242 1.60 3.82 -24.07
CA TRP A 242 0.34 3.53 -23.37
C TRP A 242 -0.83 3.28 -24.32
N GLN A 243 -0.89 3.92 -25.48
CA GLN A 243 -1.88 3.62 -26.51
C GLN A 243 -1.72 2.19 -27.04
N ALA A 244 -0.50 1.79 -27.40
CA ALA A 244 -0.22 0.43 -27.88
C ALA A 244 -0.59 -0.62 -26.81
N ARG A 245 -0.27 -0.36 -25.53
CA ARG A 245 -0.63 -1.22 -24.41
C ARG A 245 -2.16 -1.33 -24.23
N LEU A 246 -2.90 -0.24 -24.39
CA LEU A 246 -4.35 -0.25 -24.32
C LEU A 246 -4.98 -1.10 -25.44
N VAL A 247 -4.47 -1.00 -26.67
CA VAL A 247 -4.91 -1.83 -27.80
C VAL A 247 -4.65 -3.30 -27.50
N GLN A 248 -3.42 -3.64 -27.11
CA GLN A 248 -3.04 -5.01 -26.78
C GLN A 248 -3.90 -5.61 -25.64
N THR A 249 -4.17 -4.84 -24.58
CA THR A 249 -5.02 -5.35 -23.49
C THR A 249 -6.47 -5.56 -23.90
N ARG A 250 -7.01 -4.74 -24.83
CA ARG A 250 -8.36 -4.96 -25.38
C ARG A 250 -8.43 -6.24 -26.20
N GLU A 251 -7.43 -6.50 -27.03
CA GLU A 251 -7.34 -7.74 -27.82
C GLU A 251 -7.27 -8.98 -26.92
N LEU A 252 -6.47 -8.93 -25.85
CA LEU A 252 -6.35 -10.03 -24.87
C LEU A 252 -7.63 -10.24 -24.04
N ALA A 253 -8.40 -9.19 -23.79
CA ALA A 253 -9.66 -9.27 -23.03
C ALA A 253 -10.82 -9.88 -23.86
N GLY A 254 -10.59 -10.25 -25.07
CA GLY A 254 -11.59 -10.78 -25.99
C GLY A 254 -12.48 -9.67 -26.52
N GLY A 255 -12.05 -9.06 -27.57
CA GLY A 255 -12.93 -8.21 -28.34
C GLY A 255 -14.21 -8.93 -28.73
#